data_9f8bcfd69d1a8794599899060016f802
#
_entry.id   9f8bcfd69d1a8794599899060016f802
#
_cell.length_a   1.000
_cell.length_b   1.000
_cell.length_c   1.000
_cell.angle_alpha   90.00
_cell.angle_beta   90.00
_cell.angle_gamma   90.00
#
_symmetry.space_group_name_H-M   'P 1'
#
loop_
_entity.id
_entity.type
_entity.pdbx_description
1 polymer ?
#
loop_
_entity_poly.entity_id
_entity_poly.type
_entity_poly.pdbx_seq_one_letter_code
_entity_poly.pdbx_strand_id
1 'polypeptide(L)'
;MGNSNGSLSDYWDAIRSHHGLQGGFIWDWVDQGLDPESKGEWKYGGDFGDQPNDANFCINGLVWPDRTPHPVLHEFKKLVQPLKAISFDASSGALEIHNQRNFLDLGDTRL
;
A
#
# COMPACT_ATOMS: atom_id res chain seq x y z
N MET A 1 6.38 10.78 -5.44
CA MET A 1 6.55 11.12 -6.86
C MET A 1 5.19 11.35 -7.53
N GLY A 2 4.72 12.55 -7.64
CA GLY A 2 3.54 12.92 -8.41
C GLY A 2 2.38 11.91 -8.30
N ASN A 3 1.71 11.62 -9.39
CA ASN A 3 0.54 10.75 -9.43
C ASN A 3 0.90 9.27 -9.76
N SER A 4 1.74 8.65 -8.97
CA SER A 4 2.23 7.27 -9.21
C SER A 4 1.36 6.17 -8.58
N ASN A 5 0.31 6.53 -7.82
CA ASN A 5 -0.48 5.58 -7.04
C ASN A 5 -1.80 5.18 -7.71
N GLY A 6 -2.04 5.62 -8.95
CA GLY A 6 -3.26 5.29 -9.67
C GLY A 6 -3.34 3.82 -10.07
N SER A 7 -4.57 3.31 -10.23
CA SER A 7 -4.86 1.97 -10.75
C SER A 7 -4.23 0.82 -9.95
N LEU A 8 -4.02 0.99 -8.65
CA LEU A 8 -3.42 -0.06 -7.83
C LEU A 8 -4.28 -1.34 -7.79
N SER A 9 -5.60 -1.19 -7.81
CA SER A 9 -6.55 -2.30 -7.95
C SER A 9 -6.35 -3.09 -9.25
N ASP A 10 -6.10 -2.39 -10.38
CA ASP A 10 -5.93 -3.04 -11.69
C ASP A 10 -4.69 -3.93 -11.70
N TYR A 11 -3.61 -3.51 -11.04
CA TYR A 11 -2.42 -4.35 -10.84
C TYR A 11 -2.75 -5.61 -10.05
N TRP A 12 -3.50 -5.46 -8.95
CA TRP A 12 -3.87 -6.60 -8.10
C TRP A 12 -4.82 -7.57 -8.80
N ASP A 13 -5.76 -7.06 -9.59
CA ASP A 13 -6.67 -7.87 -10.39
C ASP A 13 -5.91 -8.64 -11.48
N ALA A 14 -4.95 -8.01 -12.15
CA ALA A 14 -4.07 -8.67 -13.10
C ALA A 14 -3.24 -9.78 -12.42
N ILE A 15 -2.64 -9.49 -11.25
CA ILE A 15 -1.86 -10.46 -10.48
C ILE A 15 -2.71 -11.68 -10.10
N ARG A 16 -3.94 -11.48 -9.65
CA ARG A 16 -4.83 -12.57 -9.23
C ARG A 16 -5.41 -13.37 -10.38
N SER A 17 -5.59 -12.76 -11.55
CA SER A 17 -6.24 -13.38 -12.71
C SER A 17 -5.28 -14.13 -13.63
N HIS A 18 -3.97 -13.92 -13.53
CA HIS A 18 -2.99 -14.54 -14.42
C HIS A 18 -2.11 -15.53 -13.66
N HIS A 19 -2.12 -16.78 -14.14
CA HIS A 19 -1.22 -17.81 -13.64
C HIS A 19 0.24 -17.39 -13.82
N GLY A 20 1.04 -17.52 -12.76
CA GLY A 20 2.45 -17.12 -12.78
C GLY A 20 2.73 -15.71 -12.26
N LEU A 21 1.72 -14.84 -12.13
CA LEU A 21 1.86 -13.59 -11.38
C LEU A 21 1.61 -13.87 -9.89
N GLN A 22 2.60 -13.62 -9.06
CA GLN A 22 2.57 -14.01 -7.64
C GLN A 22 2.45 -12.82 -6.68
N GLY A 23 2.59 -11.61 -7.18
CA GLY A 23 2.53 -10.40 -6.38
C GLY A 23 3.39 -9.28 -6.97
N GLY A 24 3.60 -8.24 -6.19
CA GLY A 24 4.41 -7.10 -6.52
C GLY A 24 5.01 -6.46 -5.28
N PHE A 25 6.04 -5.66 -5.47
CA PHE A 25 6.66 -4.88 -4.42
C PHE A 25 6.46 -3.41 -4.71
N ILE A 26 5.94 -2.67 -3.73
CA ILE A 26 5.82 -1.22 -3.85
C ILE A 26 7.15 -0.60 -3.44
N TRP A 27 7.67 0.26 -4.27
CA TRP A 27 8.78 1.12 -3.95
C TRP A 27 8.26 2.53 -3.68
N ASP A 28 8.29 3.05 -2.46
CA ASP A 28 9.02 2.59 -1.29
C ASP A 28 8.07 2.49 -0.08
N TRP A 29 8.57 2.05 1.10
CA TRP A 29 7.75 2.05 2.31
C TRP A 29 7.65 3.44 2.91
N VAL A 30 8.77 4.15 3.04
CA VAL A 30 8.86 5.47 3.68
C VAL A 30 9.39 6.49 2.72
N ASP A 31 8.75 7.65 2.64
CA ASP A 31 9.34 8.80 1.96
C ASP A 31 10.70 9.15 2.55
N GLN A 32 11.69 9.39 1.68
CA GLN A 32 13.07 9.65 2.08
C GLN A 32 13.35 11.17 2.20
N GLY A 33 12.34 11.96 2.58
CA GLY A 33 12.49 13.39 2.86
C GLY A 33 13.23 13.64 4.17
N LEU A 34 13.94 14.76 4.24
CA LEU A 34 14.69 15.21 5.41
C LEU A 34 14.07 16.48 5.99
N ASP A 35 13.99 16.56 7.30
CA ASP A 35 13.58 17.78 8.04
C ASP A 35 14.67 18.17 9.04
N PRO A 36 15.74 18.84 8.60
CA PRO A 36 16.88 19.19 9.44
C PRO A 36 16.55 20.19 10.55
N GLU A 37 15.44 20.91 10.39
CA GLU A 37 15.02 21.93 11.33
C GLU A 37 13.87 21.49 12.26
N SER A 38 13.39 20.25 12.08
CA SER A 38 12.25 19.67 12.82
C SER A 38 10.98 20.52 12.77
N LYS A 39 10.72 21.12 11.60
CA LYS A 39 9.57 22.00 11.34
C LYS A 39 8.39 21.30 10.67
N GLY A 40 8.52 20.01 10.33
CA GLY A 40 7.54 19.27 9.55
C GLY A 40 7.57 19.61 8.05
N GLU A 41 8.67 20.17 7.57
CA GLU A 41 8.90 20.52 6.16
C GLU A 41 9.91 19.53 5.55
N TRP A 42 9.38 18.54 4.84
CA TRP A 42 10.20 17.50 4.24
C TRP A 42 10.89 18.02 2.97
N LYS A 43 12.21 18.10 3.02
CA LYS A 43 13.08 18.51 1.93
C LYS A 43 13.58 17.32 1.12
N TYR A 44 13.84 17.55 -0.17
CA TYR A 44 14.30 16.55 -1.12
C TYR A 44 15.39 17.10 -2.05
N GLY A 45 15.71 16.41 -3.12
CA GLY A 45 16.82 16.76 -3.99
C GLY A 45 16.75 18.18 -4.55
N GLY A 46 17.82 18.95 -4.39
CA GLY A 46 17.93 20.35 -4.77
C GLY A 46 17.61 21.34 -3.65
N ASP A 47 16.84 20.96 -2.63
CA ASP A 47 16.46 21.85 -1.52
C ASP A 47 17.65 22.25 -0.61
N PHE A 48 18.74 21.50 -0.70
CA PHE A 48 19.99 21.76 0.01
C PHE A 48 21.05 22.42 -0.88
N GLY A 49 20.70 22.83 -2.10
CA GLY A 49 21.66 23.38 -3.08
C GLY A 49 22.54 22.32 -3.74
N ASP A 50 22.18 21.04 -3.57
CA ASP A 50 22.91 19.90 -4.14
C ASP A 50 22.71 19.80 -5.65
N GLN A 51 23.81 19.50 -6.37
CA GLN A 51 23.86 19.36 -7.83
C GLN A 51 24.86 18.26 -8.19
N PRO A 52 24.49 17.28 -9.04
CA PRO A 52 23.14 17.02 -9.60
C PRO A 52 22.18 16.46 -8.55
N ASN A 53 20.87 16.51 -8.84
CA ASN A 53 19.83 15.91 -7.99
C ASN A 53 18.66 15.41 -8.85
N ASP A 54 17.82 14.55 -8.26
CA ASP A 54 16.65 13.96 -8.90
C ASP A 54 15.33 14.53 -8.32
N ALA A 55 15.38 15.75 -7.76
CA ALA A 55 14.22 16.43 -7.17
C ALA A 55 13.47 15.52 -6.18
N ASN A 56 12.14 15.38 -6.35
CA ASN A 56 11.29 14.60 -5.46
C ASN A 56 11.29 13.08 -5.73
N PHE A 57 12.27 12.54 -6.46
CA PHE A 57 12.35 11.11 -6.76
C PHE A 57 12.55 10.23 -5.52
N CYS A 58 12.93 10.80 -4.41
CA CYS A 58 13.03 10.14 -3.11
C CYS A 58 11.72 10.18 -2.29
N ILE A 59 10.68 10.86 -2.77
CA ILE A 59 9.37 10.96 -2.11
C ILE A 59 8.40 9.99 -2.82
N ASN A 60 8.48 8.73 -2.49
CA ASN A 60 7.77 7.63 -3.16
C ASN A 60 7.26 6.55 -2.19
N GLY A 61 7.20 6.88 -0.90
CA GLY A 61 6.74 5.99 0.16
C GLY A 61 5.23 5.83 0.25
N LEU A 62 4.82 4.82 1.00
CA LEU A 62 3.44 4.61 1.46
C LEU A 62 3.14 5.40 2.74
N VAL A 63 4.18 5.86 3.42
CA VAL A 63 4.09 6.72 4.59
C VAL A 63 5.08 7.89 4.47
N TRP A 64 4.75 8.99 5.13
CA TRP A 64 5.63 10.13 5.30
C TRP A 64 6.90 9.76 6.08
N PRO A 65 7.95 10.59 6.07
CA PRO A 65 9.16 10.33 6.87
C PRO A 65 8.89 10.18 8.37
N ASP A 66 7.87 10.84 8.91
CA ASP A 66 7.40 10.71 10.28
C ASP A 66 6.51 9.47 10.55
N ARG A 67 6.29 8.66 9.52
CA ARG A 67 5.44 7.46 9.51
C ARG A 67 3.94 7.72 9.44
N THR A 68 3.51 8.96 9.25
CA THR A 68 2.11 9.26 8.97
C THR A 68 1.69 8.60 7.65
N PRO A 69 0.58 7.84 7.61
CA PRO A 69 0.15 7.17 6.39
C PRO A 69 -0.23 8.12 5.27
N HIS A 70 0.23 7.82 4.04
CA HIS A 70 -0.39 8.38 2.85
C HIS A 70 -1.76 7.74 2.58
N PRO A 71 -2.69 8.44 1.92
CA PRO A 71 -4.00 7.88 1.58
C PRO A 71 -3.93 6.52 0.86
N VAL A 72 -2.94 6.32 0.01
CA VAL A 72 -2.72 5.07 -0.73
C VAL A 72 -2.46 3.86 0.17
N LEU A 73 -1.94 4.05 1.38
CA LEU A 73 -1.73 2.94 2.31
C LEU A 73 -3.04 2.28 2.72
N HIS A 74 -4.12 3.05 2.85
CA HIS A 74 -5.45 2.52 3.18
C HIS A 74 -6.02 1.69 2.02
N GLU A 75 -5.85 2.14 0.78
CA GLU A 75 -6.21 1.37 -0.40
C GLU A 75 -5.38 0.08 -0.49
N PHE A 76 -4.06 0.19 -0.35
CA PHE A 76 -3.17 -0.97 -0.36
C PHE A 76 -3.54 -2.00 0.70
N LYS A 77 -3.79 -1.56 1.94
CA LYS A 77 -4.27 -2.45 3.01
C LYS A 77 -5.52 -3.21 2.60
N LYS A 78 -6.47 -2.54 1.94
CA LYS A 78 -7.70 -3.19 1.46
C LYS A 78 -7.44 -4.20 0.35
N LEU A 79 -6.55 -3.88 -0.58
CA LEU A 79 -6.22 -4.74 -1.72
C LEU A 79 -5.51 -6.03 -1.30
N VAL A 80 -4.57 -5.93 -0.35
CA VAL A 80 -3.79 -7.09 0.12
C VAL A 80 -4.44 -7.85 1.26
N GLN A 81 -5.63 -7.47 1.67
CA GLN A 81 -6.37 -8.10 2.75
C GLN A 81 -6.57 -9.60 2.46
N PRO A 82 -6.11 -10.50 3.35
CA PRO A 82 -6.13 -11.94 3.06
C PRO A 82 -7.52 -12.57 3.16
N LEU A 83 -8.46 -11.89 3.80
CA LEU A 83 -9.83 -12.35 3.96
C LEU A 83 -10.78 -11.33 3.36
N LYS A 84 -11.73 -11.79 2.55
CA LYS A 84 -12.77 -10.95 1.96
C LYS A 84 -14.14 -11.45 2.34
N ALA A 85 -14.99 -10.60 2.91
CA ALA A 85 -16.41 -10.85 2.99
C ALA A 85 -17.01 -10.75 1.57
N ILE A 86 -17.67 -11.82 1.12
CA ILE A 86 -18.27 -11.93 -0.21
C ILE A 86 -19.75 -11.59 -0.15
N SER A 87 -20.46 -12.20 0.80
CA SER A 87 -21.89 -12.02 0.96
C SER A 87 -22.30 -12.10 2.42
N PHE A 88 -23.41 -11.46 2.74
CA PHE A 88 -24.05 -11.58 4.05
C PHE A 88 -25.55 -11.76 3.87
N ASP A 89 -26.08 -12.83 4.39
CA ASP A 89 -27.51 -13.07 4.45
C ASP A 89 -28.08 -12.66 5.82
N ALA A 90 -28.77 -11.53 5.84
CA ALA A 90 -29.34 -10.99 7.07
C ALA A 90 -30.47 -11.87 7.66
N SER A 91 -31.10 -12.72 6.86
CA SER A 91 -32.20 -13.59 7.31
C SER A 91 -31.72 -14.78 8.10
N SER A 92 -30.59 -15.36 7.71
CA SER A 92 -29.97 -16.52 8.35
C SER A 92 -28.77 -16.13 9.25
N GLY A 93 -28.26 -14.91 9.13
CA GLY A 93 -27.02 -14.47 9.77
C GLY A 93 -25.76 -15.09 9.13
N ALA A 94 -25.88 -15.70 7.96
CA ALA A 94 -24.76 -16.34 7.29
C ALA A 94 -23.84 -15.31 6.64
N LEU A 95 -22.53 -15.44 6.90
CA LEU A 95 -21.47 -14.64 6.28
C LEU A 95 -20.56 -15.55 5.46
N GLU A 96 -20.44 -15.25 4.17
CA GLU A 96 -19.50 -15.92 3.28
C GLU A 96 -18.17 -15.16 3.25
N ILE A 97 -17.09 -15.88 3.55
CA ILE A 97 -15.73 -15.33 3.57
C ILE A 97 -14.86 -16.07 2.56
N HIS A 98 -14.22 -15.34 1.68
CA HIS A 98 -13.19 -15.87 0.79
C HIS A 98 -11.81 -15.76 1.46
N ASN A 99 -11.18 -16.92 1.66
CA ASN A 99 -9.81 -17.01 2.13
C ASN A 99 -8.85 -16.88 0.95
N GLN A 100 -8.07 -15.79 0.91
CA GLN A 100 -7.06 -15.53 -0.12
C GLN A 100 -5.64 -15.92 0.31
N ARG A 101 -5.48 -16.53 1.47
CA ARG A 101 -4.19 -17.08 1.93
C ARG A 101 -3.83 -18.29 1.07
N ASN A 102 -2.55 -18.41 0.70
CA ASN A 102 -2.08 -19.50 -0.16
C ASN A 102 -1.81 -20.80 0.61
N PHE A 103 -1.46 -20.72 1.90
CA PHE A 103 -0.93 -21.85 2.66
C PHE A 103 -1.61 -22.04 4.03
N LEU A 104 -2.57 -21.19 4.39
CA LEU A 104 -3.24 -21.23 5.68
C LEU A 104 -4.75 -21.29 5.50
N ASP A 105 -5.40 -22.12 6.28
CA ASP A 105 -6.86 -22.12 6.44
C ASP A 105 -7.33 -21.04 7.44
N LEU A 106 -8.59 -21.11 7.87
CA LEU A 106 -9.19 -20.17 8.82
C LEU A 106 -9.35 -20.77 10.23
N GLY A 107 -8.74 -21.92 10.51
CA GLY A 107 -8.92 -22.62 11.79
C GLY A 107 -8.45 -21.82 13.01
N ASP A 108 -7.52 -20.88 12.81
CA ASP A 108 -7.00 -19.99 13.84
C ASP A 108 -7.67 -18.60 13.87
N THR A 109 -8.64 -18.37 12.97
CA THR A 109 -9.30 -17.07 12.81
C THR A 109 -10.53 -16.98 13.71
N ARG A 110 -10.68 -15.84 14.40
CA ARG A 110 -11.87 -15.48 15.16
C ARG A 110 -12.56 -14.30 14.51
N LEU A 111 -13.88 -14.36 14.42
CA LEU A 111 -14.74 -13.26 13.98
C LEU A 111 -15.20 -12.44 15.18
#